data_2b7f710ac3e6aa84d9eadb3be4e565ab
#
_entry.id   2b7f710ac3e6aa84d9eadb3be4e565ab
#
_cell.length_a   1.000
_cell.length_b   1.000
_cell.length_c   1.000
_cell.angle_alpha   90.00
_cell.angle_beta   90.00
_cell.angle_gamma   90.00
#
_symmetry.space_group_name_H-M   'P 1'
#
loop_
_entity.id
_entity.type
_entity.pdbx_description
1 polymer ?
#
loop_
_entity_poly.entity_id
_entity_poly.type
_entity_poly.pdbx_seq_one_letter_code
_entity_poly.pdbx_strand_id
1 'polypeptide(L)'
;PAIRGLAAYADPKTPDALLAIYATLSPEEKRDALLTLVSRSAYARALLAAIGDNRLSAKDLSADIARQLRGLNQPDLTKELEKVWGVSRETPAEKLALQAKYKALIENKKLPAPDASHGRQIFTQTCGVCHTLFGSGGKIGPDLTGSNRADIDYLLHNVVDPNAEIPNAYRTTMMELKDGRTLVGIANQQDPKVVSIVTPNETLSIPRDEIKNITTSEISMMPEGLLLPWSD
;
A
#
# COMPACT_ATOMS: atom_id res chain seq x y z
N PRO A 1 11.54 1.26 19.48
CA PRO A 1 11.98 2.56 20.05
C PRO A 1 13.35 3.02 19.55
N ALA A 2 14.37 2.10 19.48
CA ALA A 2 15.73 2.48 19.07
C ALA A 2 15.80 2.99 17.63
N ILE A 3 15.14 2.31 16.69
CA ILE A 3 15.14 2.67 15.27
C ILE A 3 14.58 4.08 15.07
N ARG A 4 13.45 4.41 15.70
CA ARG A 4 12.86 5.77 15.65
C ARG A 4 13.78 6.84 16.25
N GLY A 5 14.55 6.50 17.28
CA GLY A 5 15.51 7.42 17.88
C GLY A 5 16.58 7.92 16.91
N LEU A 6 16.93 7.11 15.90
CA LEU A 6 17.88 7.50 14.86
C LEU A 6 17.43 8.71 14.02
N ALA A 7 16.11 8.95 13.93
CA ALA A 7 15.58 10.11 13.23
C ALA A 7 16.01 11.46 13.85
N ALA A 8 16.35 11.47 15.16
CA ALA A 8 16.83 12.67 15.85
C ALA A 8 18.25 13.09 15.42
N TYR A 9 19.04 12.16 14.88
CA TYR A 9 20.43 12.38 14.51
C TYR A 9 20.59 12.48 13.00
N ALA A 10 21.41 13.41 12.53
CA ALA A 10 21.71 13.58 11.09
C ALA A 10 22.95 12.77 10.66
N ASP A 11 23.07 11.53 11.14
CA ASP A 11 24.22 10.68 10.80
C ASP A 11 24.05 10.08 9.38
N PRO A 12 24.97 10.39 8.43
CA PRO A 12 24.88 9.90 7.06
C PRO A 12 24.97 8.38 6.92
N LYS A 13 25.42 7.67 7.95
CA LYS A 13 25.48 6.20 7.97
C LYS A 13 24.16 5.52 8.33
N THR A 14 23.22 6.27 8.90
CA THR A 14 21.91 5.73 9.34
C THR A 14 21.16 5.02 8.21
N PRO A 15 21.02 5.57 6.99
CA PRO A 15 20.31 4.86 5.92
C PRO A 15 20.92 3.51 5.57
N ASP A 16 22.22 3.45 5.37
CA ASP A 16 22.91 2.21 5.00
C ASP A 16 22.78 1.16 6.10
N ALA A 17 22.92 1.55 7.37
CA ALA A 17 22.75 0.66 8.51
C ALA A 17 21.34 0.08 8.59
N LEU A 18 20.29 0.91 8.40
CA LEU A 18 18.91 0.45 8.42
C LEU A 18 18.58 -0.43 7.23
N LEU A 19 19.02 -0.07 6.03
CA LEU A 19 18.79 -0.84 4.81
C LEU A 19 19.49 -2.21 4.86
N ALA A 20 20.66 -2.32 5.48
CA ALA A 20 21.40 -3.56 5.62
C ALA A 20 20.65 -4.62 6.47
N ILE A 21 19.91 -4.18 7.49
CA ILE A 21 19.18 -5.08 8.39
C ILE A 21 17.69 -5.20 8.05
N TYR A 22 17.19 -4.42 7.09
CA TYR A 22 15.76 -4.24 6.82
C TYR A 22 15.01 -5.56 6.61
N ALA A 23 15.61 -6.51 5.88
CA ALA A 23 14.98 -7.80 5.59
C ALA A 23 14.73 -8.66 6.85
N THR A 24 15.50 -8.46 7.91
CA THR A 24 15.41 -9.23 9.17
C THR A 24 14.45 -8.62 10.19
N LEU A 25 13.97 -7.40 9.94
CA LEU A 25 13.10 -6.68 10.86
C LEU A 25 11.67 -7.24 10.86
N SER A 26 11.02 -7.19 12.02
CA SER A 26 9.59 -7.44 12.14
C SER A 26 8.76 -6.38 11.38
N PRO A 27 7.48 -6.62 11.08
CA PRO A 27 6.63 -5.64 10.38
C PRO A 27 6.58 -4.26 11.06
N GLU A 28 6.56 -4.23 12.39
CA GLU A 28 6.56 -2.98 13.17
C GLU A 28 7.91 -2.25 13.08
N GLU A 29 9.01 -3.00 13.19
CA GLU A 29 10.36 -2.45 13.06
C GLU A 29 10.64 -1.96 11.63
N LYS A 30 10.15 -2.64 10.61
CA LYS A 30 10.19 -2.18 9.21
C LYS A 30 9.50 -0.84 9.06
N ARG A 31 8.30 -0.69 9.64
CA ARG A 31 7.60 0.58 9.65
C ARG A 31 8.42 1.67 10.34
N ASP A 32 8.99 1.39 11.51
CA ASP A 32 9.83 2.34 12.24
C ASP A 32 11.08 2.74 11.43
N ALA A 33 11.68 1.79 10.71
CA ALA A 33 12.81 2.05 9.81
C ALA A 33 12.41 2.95 8.64
N LEU A 34 11.28 2.67 8.00
CA LEU A 34 10.76 3.51 6.90
C LEU A 34 10.44 4.94 7.37
N LEU A 35 9.78 5.09 8.53
CA LEU A 35 9.50 6.41 9.12
C LEU A 35 10.80 7.18 9.44
N THR A 36 11.85 6.49 9.87
CA THR A 36 13.17 7.09 10.07
C THR A 36 13.79 7.52 8.74
N LEU A 37 13.72 6.65 7.71
CA LEU A 37 14.27 6.92 6.39
C LEU A 37 13.56 8.08 5.66
N VAL A 38 12.28 8.32 5.92
CA VAL A 38 11.55 9.46 5.33
C VAL A 38 11.62 10.74 6.16
N SER A 39 12.30 10.72 7.29
CA SER A 39 12.42 11.91 8.16
C SER A 39 13.30 13.02 7.60
N ARG A 40 14.16 12.73 6.60
CA ARG A 40 15.12 13.67 6.02
C ARG A 40 15.31 13.39 4.52
N SER A 41 15.49 14.43 3.73
CA SER A 41 15.70 14.32 2.28
C SER A 41 16.89 13.43 1.89
N ALA A 42 18.00 13.50 2.64
CA ALA A 42 19.16 12.64 2.39
C ALA A 42 18.85 11.14 2.60
N TYR A 43 18.10 10.81 3.66
CA TYR A 43 17.70 9.45 3.97
C TYR A 43 16.66 8.93 2.96
N ALA A 44 15.72 9.79 2.59
CA ALA A 44 14.71 9.51 1.59
C ALA A 44 15.31 9.14 0.22
N ARG A 45 16.39 9.81 -0.20
CA ARG A 45 17.13 9.46 -1.42
C ARG A 45 17.70 8.04 -1.36
N ALA A 46 18.31 7.67 -0.24
CA ALA A 46 18.85 6.33 -0.05
C ALA A 46 17.73 5.26 -0.07
N LEU A 47 16.59 5.56 0.55
CA LEU A 47 15.41 4.68 0.51
C LEU A 47 14.91 4.47 -0.92
N LEU A 48 14.67 5.57 -1.67
CA LEU A 48 14.16 5.48 -3.04
C LEU A 48 15.15 4.79 -3.98
N ALA A 49 16.45 5.02 -3.82
CA ALA A 49 17.49 4.29 -4.55
C ALA A 49 17.44 2.78 -4.22
N ALA A 50 17.28 2.40 -2.95
CA ALA A 50 17.17 1.01 -2.55
C ALA A 50 15.94 0.32 -3.14
N ILE A 51 14.82 1.03 -3.30
CA ILE A 51 13.63 0.53 -3.99
C ILE A 51 13.90 0.40 -5.49
N GLY A 52 14.49 1.41 -6.12
CA GLY A 52 14.84 1.40 -7.55
C GLY A 52 15.80 0.25 -7.92
N ASP A 53 16.72 -0.07 -7.02
CA ASP A 53 17.69 -1.17 -7.16
C ASP A 53 17.11 -2.54 -6.74
N ASN A 54 15.82 -2.64 -6.39
CA ASN A 54 15.16 -3.85 -5.88
C ASN A 54 15.79 -4.44 -4.60
N ARG A 55 16.52 -3.65 -3.82
CA ARG A 55 17.04 -4.03 -2.49
C ARG A 55 15.96 -3.97 -1.41
N LEU A 56 14.93 -3.18 -1.64
CA LEU A 56 13.75 -3.04 -0.80
C LEU A 56 12.50 -3.05 -1.69
N SER A 57 11.46 -3.75 -1.26
CA SER A 57 10.22 -3.84 -2.04
C SER A 57 9.43 -2.54 -1.97
N ALA A 58 8.98 -2.01 -3.11
CA ALA A 58 8.05 -0.89 -3.15
C ALA A 58 6.71 -1.20 -2.42
N LYS A 59 6.36 -2.48 -2.26
CA LYS A 59 5.17 -2.93 -1.50
C LYS A 59 5.24 -2.61 -0.02
N ASP A 60 6.45 -2.46 0.53
CA ASP A 60 6.64 -2.13 1.94
C ASP A 60 6.37 -0.64 2.21
N LEU A 61 6.38 0.20 1.16
CA LEU A 61 6.13 1.63 1.28
C LEU A 61 4.62 1.91 1.25
N SER A 62 4.02 2.08 2.41
CA SER A 62 2.60 2.41 2.55
C SER A 62 2.28 3.84 2.09
N ALA A 63 1.02 4.11 1.75
CA ALA A 63 0.59 5.41 1.23
C ALA A 63 0.86 6.58 2.19
N ASP A 64 0.75 6.37 3.52
CA ASP A 64 1.07 7.41 4.51
C ASP A 64 2.57 7.77 4.51
N ILE A 65 3.46 6.79 4.31
CA ILE A 65 4.90 7.02 4.19
C ILE A 65 5.22 7.72 2.87
N ALA A 66 4.56 7.33 1.77
CA ALA A 66 4.69 8.02 0.48
C ALA A 66 4.24 9.48 0.57
N ARG A 67 3.15 9.79 1.30
CA ARG A 67 2.72 11.17 1.57
C ARG A 67 3.75 11.95 2.38
N GLN A 68 4.38 11.35 3.40
CA GLN A 68 5.45 12.01 4.16
C GLN A 68 6.66 12.33 3.26
N LEU A 69 7.03 11.43 2.34
CA LEU A 69 8.06 11.69 1.33
C LEU A 69 7.73 12.92 0.47
N ARG A 70 6.50 13.02 -0.03
CA ARG A 70 6.04 14.22 -0.78
C ARG A 70 6.06 15.46 0.09
N GLY A 71 5.73 15.34 1.37
CA GLY A 71 5.77 16.42 2.36
C GLY A 71 7.17 17.00 2.62
N LEU A 72 8.25 16.34 2.18
CA LEU A 72 9.59 16.91 2.19
C LEU A 72 9.77 18.06 1.17
N ASN A 73 8.80 18.25 0.26
CA ASN A 73 8.76 19.32 -0.75
C ASN A 73 10.04 19.39 -1.61
N GLN A 74 10.57 18.25 -2.01
CA GLN A 74 11.72 18.12 -2.89
C GLN A 74 11.25 17.55 -4.25
N PRO A 75 11.25 18.33 -5.34
CA PRO A 75 10.74 17.90 -6.64
C PRO A 75 11.45 16.66 -7.22
N ASP A 76 12.75 16.52 -6.97
CA ASP A 76 13.53 15.35 -7.39
C ASP A 76 13.11 14.07 -6.65
N LEU A 77 12.87 14.17 -5.34
CA LEU A 77 12.33 13.02 -4.55
C LEU A 77 10.93 12.65 -4.98
N THR A 78 10.06 13.62 -5.28
CA THR A 78 8.71 13.36 -5.76
C THR A 78 8.74 12.60 -7.09
N LYS A 79 9.58 13.03 -8.05
CA LYS A 79 9.74 12.34 -9.34
C LYS A 79 10.26 10.91 -9.19
N GLU A 80 11.24 10.70 -8.31
CA GLU A 80 11.78 9.36 -8.07
C GLU A 80 10.75 8.47 -7.35
N LEU A 81 10.00 9.02 -6.39
CA LEU A 81 8.89 8.31 -5.76
C LEU A 81 7.84 7.87 -6.78
N GLU A 82 7.41 8.76 -7.67
CA GLU A 82 6.43 8.43 -8.73
C GLU A 82 6.91 7.31 -9.63
N LYS A 83 8.19 7.30 -9.97
CA LYS A 83 8.81 6.27 -10.80
C LYS A 83 8.81 4.90 -10.12
N VAL A 84 9.23 4.83 -8.85
CA VAL A 84 9.45 3.55 -8.15
C VAL A 84 8.22 3.05 -7.39
N TRP A 85 7.33 3.95 -6.97
CA TRP A 85 6.19 3.59 -6.13
C TRP A 85 4.84 3.78 -6.81
N GLY A 86 4.58 4.92 -7.41
CA GLY A 86 3.33 5.23 -8.08
C GLY A 86 2.92 6.70 -7.96
N VAL A 87 1.86 7.04 -8.71
CA VAL A 87 1.31 8.40 -8.79
C VAL A 87 0.15 8.54 -7.80
N SER A 88 -0.02 9.72 -7.22
CA SER A 88 -1.22 10.10 -6.48
C SER A 88 -2.02 11.14 -7.27
N ARG A 89 -3.32 11.17 -7.04
CA ARG A 89 -4.22 12.23 -7.50
C ARG A 89 -4.93 12.89 -6.32
N GLU A 90 -5.48 14.06 -6.55
CA GLU A 90 -6.35 14.70 -5.55
C GLU A 90 -7.64 13.93 -5.34
N THR A 91 -8.07 13.82 -4.09
CA THR A 91 -9.34 13.22 -3.73
C THR A 91 -10.48 14.19 -4.05
N PRO A 92 -11.50 13.78 -4.82
CA PRO A 92 -12.65 14.61 -5.12
C PRO A 92 -13.39 15.13 -3.88
N ALA A 93 -13.97 16.33 -3.96
CA ALA A 93 -14.64 16.99 -2.83
C ALA A 93 -15.76 16.14 -2.22
N GLU A 94 -16.49 15.38 -3.04
CA GLU A 94 -17.54 14.46 -2.59
C GLU A 94 -16.99 13.33 -1.69
N LYS A 95 -15.82 12.79 -2.03
CA LYS A 95 -15.16 11.77 -1.21
C LYS A 95 -14.56 12.35 0.06
N LEU A 96 -14.05 13.58 0.02
CA LEU A 96 -13.60 14.28 1.23
C LEU A 96 -14.80 14.53 2.19
N ALA A 97 -15.96 14.90 1.67
CA ALA A 97 -17.16 15.05 2.48
C ALA A 97 -17.61 13.71 3.10
N LEU A 98 -17.52 12.62 2.34
CA LEU A 98 -17.83 11.28 2.83
C LEU A 98 -16.85 10.81 3.92
N GLN A 99 -15.55 11.07 3.77
CA GLN A 99 -14.54 10.82 4.79
C GLN A 99 -14.87 11.60 6.09
N ALA A 100 -15.19 12.88 5.96
CA ALA A 100 -15.57 13.73 7.10
C ALA A 100 -16.85 13.20 7.81
N LYS A 101 -17.85 12.73 7.04
CA LYS A 101 -19.06 12.08 7.60
C LYS A 101 -18.68 10.86 8.45
N TYR A 102 -17.93 9.91 7.88
CA TYR A 102 -17.56 8.70 8.61
C TYR A 102 -16.67 8.99 9.82
N LYS A 103 -15.74 9.95 9.70
CA LYS A 103 -14.93 10.38 10.83
C LYS A 103 -15.78 10.91 11.98
N ALA A 104 -16.74 11.78 11.68
CA ALA A 104 -17.67 12.32 12.68
C ALA A 104 -18.50 11.22 13.36
N LEU A 105 -18.93 10.18 12.62
CA LEU A 105 -19.62 9.03 13.19
C LEU A 105 -18.72 8.25 14.16
N ILE A 106 -17.50 7.92 13.75
CA ILE A 106 -16.55 7.17 14.57
C ILE A 106 -16.15 7.91 15.85
N GLU A 107 -16.00 9.24 15.77
CA GLU A 107 -15.63 10.10 16.90
C GLU A 107 -16.82 10.47 17.80
N ASN A 108 -18.04 10.08 17.43
CA ASN A 108 -19.25 10.42 18.17
C ASN A 108 -19.37 9.59 19.46
N LYS A 109 -18.94 10.17 20.59
CA LYS A 109 -18.98 9.54 21.92
C LYS A 109 -20.39 9.23 22.46
N LYS A 110 -21.46 9.66 21.76
CA LYS A 110 -22.85 9.36 22.12
C LYS A 110 -23.31 8.02 21.55
N LEU A 111 -22.59 7.46 20.58
CA LEU A 111 -22.88 6.14 20.05
C LEU A 111 -22.43 5.05 21.04
N PRO A 112 -23.05 3.85 21.00
CA PRO A 112 -22.61 2.68 21.77
C PRO A 112 -21.13 2.37 21.50
N ALA A 113 -20.48 1.75 22.48
CA ALA A 113 -19.10 1.26 22.28
C ALA A 113 -19.05 0.28 21.09
N PRO A 114 -18.02 0.35 20.25
CA PRO A 114 -17.88 -0.55 19.09
C PRO A 114 -17.80 -2.02 19.53
N ASP A 115 -18.52 -2.89 18.83
CA ASP A 115 -18.39 -4.33 18.97
C ASP A 115 -17.20 -4.83 18.12
N ALA A 116 -16.07 -5.09 18.77
CA ALA A 116 -14.86 -5.56 18.12
C ALA A 116 -15.02 -6.97 17.51
N SER A 117 -15.91 -7.81 18.04
CA SER A 117 -16.18 -9.16 17.51
C SER A 117 -16.95 -9.06 16.19
N HIS A 118 -17.99 -8.24 16.16
CA HIS A 118 -18.76 -7.95 14.95
C HIS A 118 -17.89 -7.24 13.91
N GLY A 119 -17.10 -6.25 14.30
CA GLY A 119 -16.15 -5.58 13.41
C GLY A 119 -15.14 -6.54 12.78
N ARG A 120 -14.67 -7.56 13.52
CA ARG A 120 -13.80 -8.61 12.96
C ARG A 120 -14.52 -9.47 11.92
N GLN A 121 -15.79 -9.78 12.11
CA GLN A 121 -16.58 -10.55 11.14
C GLN A 121 -16.74 -9.73 9.85
N ILE A 122 -17.11 -8.44 9.96
CA ILE A 122 -17.19 -7.52 8.83
C ILE A 122 -15.86 -7.44 8.08
N PHE A 123 -14.76 -7.24 8.81
CA PHE A 123 -13.42 -7.20 8.22
C PHE A 123 -13.11 -8.49 7.45
N THR A 124 -13.37 -9.65 8.05
CA THR A 124 -13.09 -10.96 7.42
C THR A 124 -13.86 -11.14 6.12
N GLN A 125 -15.13 -10.73 6.09
CA GLN A 125 -16.00 -10.88 4.93
C GLN A 125 -15.75 -9.86 3.83
N THR A 126 -15.31 -8.67 4.18
CA THR A 126 -15.18 -7.54 3.25
C THR A 126 -13.71 -7.28 2.87
N CYS A 127 -12.85 -7.08 3.85
CA CYS A 127 -11.44 -6.69 3.64
C CYS A 127 -10.52 -7.92 3.57
N GLY A 128 -10.78 -8.91 4.43
CA GLY A 128 -9.96 -10.11 4.59
C GLY A 128 -9.94 -11.03 3.37
N VAL A 129 -10.87 -10.86 2.43
CA VAL A 129 -10.86 -11.56 1.13
C VAL A 129 -9.61 -11.19 0.32
N CYS A 130 -9.18 -9.92 0.41
CA CYS A 130 -8.05 -9.38 -0.36
C CYS A 130 -6.82 -9.10 0.50
N HIS A 131 -7.00 -8.74 1.77
CA HIS A 131 -5.94 -8.29 2.66
C HIS A 131 -5.56 -9.31 3.72
N THR A 132 -4.27 -9.46 3.95
CA THR A 132 -3.75 -10.16 5.14
C THR A 132 -3.77 -9.23 6.34
N LEU A 133 -4.21 -9.74 7.51
CA LEU A 133 -4.08 -9.09 8.80
C LEU A 133 -3.68 -10.12 9.86
N PHE A 134 -2.58 -9.90 10.56
CA PHE A 134 -2.01 -10.81 11.56
C PHE A 134 -1.83 -12.25 11.02
N GLY A 135 -1.35 -12.37 9.79
CA GLY A 135 -1.06 -13.64 9.13
C GLY A 135 -2.28 -14.36 8.53
N SER A 136 -3.49 -13.80 8.65
CA SER A 136 -4.74 -14.38 8.11
C SER A 136 -5.33 -13.50 7.03
N GLY A 137 -5.91 -14.09 5.98
CA GLY A 137 -6.59 -13.40 4.88
C GLY A 137 -5.93 -13.55 3.52
N GLY A 138 -6.46 -12.83 2.54
CA GLY A 138 -6.00 -12.82 1.15
C GLY A 138 -4.67 -12.10 0.97
N LYS A 139 -4.04 -12.32 -0.20
CA LYS A 139 -2.70 -11.78 -0.53
C LYS A 139 -2.68 -10.89 -1.77
N ILE A 140 -3.84 -10.60 -2.35
CA ILE A 140 -3.93 -9.75 -3.53
C ILE A 140 -3.73 -8.26 -3.17
N GLY A 141 -4.24 -7.85 -2.02
CA GLY A 141 -3.98 -6.53 -1.43
C GLY A 141 -2.77 -6.53 -0.49
N PRO A 142 -2.29 -5.35 -0.07
CA PRO A 142 -1.21 -5.24 0.91
C PRO A 142 -1.57 -5.89 2.26
N ASP A 143 -0.54 -6.40 2.95
CA ASP A 143 -0.65 -6.83 4.35
C ASP A 143 -0.88 -5.59 5.24
N LEU A 144 -1.97 -5.62 5.98
CA LEU A 144 -2.38 -4.53 6.86
C LEU A 144 -1.78 -4.60 8.27
N THR A 145 -1.05 -5.68 8.61
CA THR A 145 -0.47 -5.88 9.95
C THR A 145 0.42 -4.70 10.38
N GLY A 146 1.29 -4.23 9.48
CA GLY A 146 2.18 -3.09 9.72
C GLY A 146 1.63 -1.73 9.26
N SER A 147 0.37 -1.64 8.79
CA SER A 147 -0.18 -0.38 8.31
C SER A 147 -0.55 0.59 9.45
N ASN A 148 -0.79 1.87 9.10
CA ASN A 148 -1.14 2.92 10.07
C ASN A 148 -2.61 2.87 10.52
N ARG A 149 -3.08 1.70 10.97
CA ARG A 149 -4.48 1.42 11.31
C ARG A 149 -5.04 2.21 12.49
N ALA A 150 -4.18 2.81 13.31
CA ALA A 150 -4.60 3.67 14.42
C ALA A 150 -4.99 5.09 13.97
N ASP A 151 -4.62 5.48 12.76
CA ASP A 151 -4.93 6.78 12.18
C ASP A 151 -6.21 6.68 11.34
N ILE A 152 -7.27 7.30 11.85
CA ILE A 152 -8.59 7.25 11.21
C ILE A 152 -8.62 7.98 9.87
N ASP A 153 -7.88 9.07 9.73
CA ASP A 153 -7.81 9.83 8.48
C ASP A 153 -7.11 8.98 7.39
N TYR A 154 -6.05 8.28 7.77
CA TYR A 154 -5.37 7.33 6.88
C TYR A 154 -6.32 6.20 6.45
N LEU A 155 -7.04 5.58 7.38
CA LEU A 155 -7.98 4.50 7.06
C LEU A 155 -9.08 4.98 6.12
N LEU A 156 -9.75 6.08 6.47
CA LEU A 156 -10.86 6.60 5.67
C LEU A 156 -10.40 7.07 4.29
N HIS A 157 -9.22 7.68 4.18
CA HIS A 157 -8.66 8.06 2.88
C HIS A 157 -8.52 6.85 1.95
N ASN A 158 -7.92 5.76 2.43
CA ASN A 158 -7.68 4.58 1.59
C ASN A 158 -8.96 3.77 1.30
N VAL A 159 -9.92 3.73 2.24
CA VAL A 159 -11.17 2.95 2.06
C VAL A 159 -12.18 3.71 1.20
N VAL A 160 -12.29 5.03 1.36
CA VAL A 160 -13.27 5.85 0.63
C VAL A 160 -12.75 6.21 -0.77
N ASP A 161 -11.45 6.43 -0.91
CA ASP A 161 -10.83 6.74 -2.21
C ASP A 161 -9.63 5.84 -2.52
N PRO A 162 -9.86 4.55 -2.80
CA PRO A 162 -8.78 3.60 -3.08
C PRO A 162 -8.01 3.89 -4.38
N ASN A 163 -8.51 4.82 -5.19
CA ASN A 163 -7.89 5.27 -6.43
C ASN A 163 -7.03 6.54 -6.26
N ALA A 164 -7.01 7.15 -5.07
CA ALA A 164 -6.21 8.37 -4.85
C ALA A 164 -4.70 8.08 -4.90
N GLU A 165 -4.30 6.95 -4.35
CA GLU A 165 -2.90 6.56 -4.23
C GLU A 165 -2.74 5.05 -4.46
N ILE A 166 -2.32 4.67 -5.66
CA ILE A 166 -2.13 3.26 -6.03
C ILE A 166 -0.64 2.99 -6.25
N PRO A 167 0.01 2.23 -5.36
CA PRO A 167 1.38 1.77 -5.63
C PRO A 167 1.43 0.94 -6.91
N ASN A 168 2.46 1.14 -7.74
CA ASN A 168 2.64 0.40 -8.99
C ASN A 168 2.57 -1.12 -8.79
N ALA A 169 3.06 -1.60 -7.64
CA ALA A 169 3.04 -3.01 -7.27
C ALA A 169 1.63 -3.59 -6.98
N TYR A 170 0.61 -2.72 -6.87
CA TYR A 170 -0.80 -3.07 -6.63
C TYR A 170 -1.75 -2.57 -7.72
N ARG A 171 -1.21 -2.12 -8.86
CA ARG A 171 -2.03 -1.73 -10.02
C ARG A 171 -2.67 -2.96 -10.64
N THR A 172 -3.94 -2.83 -10.95
CA THR A 172 -4.68 -3.87 -11.67
C THR A 172 -4.05 -4.12 -13.04
N THR A 173 -3.76 -5.37 -13.31
CA THR A 173 -3.21 -5.83 -14.59
C THR A 173 -4.25 -6.68 -15.30
N MET A 174 -4.52 -6.37 -16.57
CA MET A 174 -5.27 -7.20 -17.50
C MET A 174 -4.28 -7.89 -18.44
N MET A 175 -4.30 -9.21 -18.48
CA MET A 175 -3.42 -10.04 -19.31
C MET A 175 -4.26 -10.86 -20.29
N GLU A 176 -4.08 -10.60 -21.57
CA GLU A 176 -4.65 -11.42 -22.64
C GLU A 176 -3.68 -12.53 -23.03
N LEU A 177 -4.15 -13.76 -23.03
CA LEU A 177 -3.38 -14.93 -23.45
C LEU A 177 -3.62 -15.23 -24.94
N LYS A 178 -2.68 -15.93 -25.56
CA LYS A 178 -2.77 -16.33 -26.98
C LYS A 178 -3.90 -17.34 -27.23
N ASP A 179 -4.32 -18.07 -26.20
CA ASP A 179 -5.45 -18.98 -26.26
C ASP A 179 -6.84 -18.31 -26.11
N GLY A 180 -6.86 -16.97 -25.98
CA GLY A 180 -8.05 -16.14 -25.86
C GLY A 180 -8.56 -15.89 -24.46
N ARG A 181 -7.96 -16.49 -23.42
CA ARG A 181 -8.30 -16.17 -22.02
C ARG A 181 -7.82 -14.79 -21.63
N THR A 182 -8.58 -14.13 -20.76
CA THR A 182 -8.17 -12.86 -20.13
C THR A 182 -8.10 -13.06 -18.63
N LEU A 183 -6.96 -12.74 -18.05
CA LEU A 183 -6.72 -12.76 -16.60
C LEU A 183 -6.68 -11.34 -16.07
N VAL A 184 -7.31 -11.11 -14.91
CA VAL A 184 -7.29 -9.83 -14.21
C VAL A 184 -6.78 -10.04 -12.79
N GLY A 185 -5.76 -9.29 -12.39
CA GLY A 185 -5.14 -9.46 -11.09
C GLY A 185 -4.01 -8.46 -10.86
N ILE A 186 -3.15 -8.76 -9.90
CA ILE A 186 -1.92 -8.02 -9.64
C ILE A 186 -0.75 -8.84 -10.20
N ALA A 187 -0.07 -8.31 -11.21
CA ALA A 187 1.01 -9.04 -11.86
C ALA A 187 2.38 -8.66 -11.29
N ASN A 188 3.23 -9.68 -11.09
CA ASN A 188 4.65 -9.51 -10.88
C ASN A 188 5.38 -9.89 -12.18
N GLN A 189 6.04 -8.91 -12.79
CA GLN A 189 6.70 -9.05 -14.09
C GLN A 189 8.23 -9.06 -14.01
N GLN A 190 8.80 -9.26 -12.81
CA GLN A 190 10.25 -9.20 -12.59
C GLN A 190 11.01 -10.39 -13.23
N ASP A 191 10.35 -11.56 -13.37
CA ASP A 191 10.95 -12.70 -14.02
C ASP A 191 10.97 -12.51 -15.56
N PRO A 192 12.11 -12.76 -16.25
CA PRO A 192 12.22 -12.60 -17.70
C PRO A 192 11.46 -13.66 -18.50
N LYS A 193 11.13 -14.81 -17.91
CA LYS A 193 10.49 -15.94 -18.60
C LYS A 193 9.02 -16.10 -18.25
N VAL A 194 8.63 -15.68 -17.05
CA VAL A 194 7.31 -15.94 -16.47
C VAL A 194 6.72 -14.65 -15.90
N VAL A 195 5.42 -14.46 -16.04
CA VAL A 195 4.67 -13.45 -15.30
C VAL A 195 3.81 -14.16 -14.26
N SER A 196 4.01 -13.82 -12.99
CA SER A 196 3.14 -14.28 -11.92
C SER A 196 1.97 -13.29 -11.77
N ILE A 197 0.73 -13.77 -11.83
CA ILE A 197 -0.46 -12.95 -11.60
C ILE A 197 -1.25 -13.50 -10.42
N VAL A 198 -1.51 -12.63 -9.43
CA VAL A 198 -2.34 -12.93 -8.26
C VAL A 198 -3.76 -12.46 -8.57
N THR A 199 -4.69 -13.39 -8.61
CA THR A 199 -6.13 -13.14 -8.72
C THR A 199 -6.80 -13.27 -7.36
N PRO A 200 -8.08 -12.93 -7.17
CA PRO A 200 -8.78 -13.18 -5.91
C PRO A 200 -8.81 -14.64 -5.49
N ASN A 201 -8.74 -15.58 -6.43
CA ASN A 201 -8.91 -17.00 -6.17
C ASN A 201 -7.58 -17.78 -6.09
N GLU A 202 -6.58 -17.36 -6.87
CA GLU A 202 -5.34 -18.13 -7.04
C GLU A 202 -4.18 -17.26 -7.51
N THR A 203 -2.97 -17.81 -7.43
CA THR A 203 -1.78 -17.25 -8.07
C THR A 203 -1.38 -18.14 -9.24
N LEU A 204 -1.32 -17.56 -10.42
CA LEU A 204 -0.94 -18.22 -11.66
C LEU A 204 0.44 -17.77 -12.11
N SER A 205 1.21 -18.70 -12.68
CA SER A 205 2.50 -18.42 -13.32
C SER A 205 2.35 -18.67 -14.82
N ILE A 206 2.41 -17.61 -15.60
CA ILE A 206 2.16 -17.63 -17.05
C ILE A 206 3.47 -17.43 -17.81
N PRO A 207 3.88 -18.36 -18.66
CA PRO A 207 5.02 -18.17 -19.57
C PRO A 207 4.81 -16.93 -20.45
N ARG A 208 5.85 -16.11 -20.61
CA ARG A 208 5.72 -14.87 -21.41
C ARG A 208 5.39 -15.12 -22.87
N ASP A 209 5.79 -16.25 -23.42
CA ASP A 209 5.46 -16.67 -24.77
C ASP A 209 3.98 -17.06 -24.98
N GLU A 210 3.25 -17.33 -23.91
CA GLU A 210 1.80 -17.53 -23.95
C GLU A 210 0.99 -16.23 -23.85
N ILE A 211 1.64 -15.12 -23.51
CA ILE A 211 0.99 -13.83 -23.33
C ILE A 211 0.91 -13.11 -24.66
N LYS A 212 -0.29 -12.64 -25.03
CA LYS A 212 -0.55 -11.81 -26.18
C LYS A 212 -0.36 -10.34 -25.87
N ASN A 213 -0.92 -9.88 -24.73
CA ASN A 213 -0.88 -8.48 -24.32
C ASN A 213 -0.96 -8.36 -22.78
N ILE A 214 -0.31 -7.33 -22.23
CA ILE A 214 -0.43 -6.94 -20.81
C ILE A 214 -0.75 -5.45 -20.76
N THR A 215 -1.85 -5.10 -20.09
CA THR A 215 -2.26 -3.71 -19.86
C THR A 215 -2.37 -3.47 -18.36
N THR A 216 -1.78 -2.37 -17.88
CA THR A 216 -1.88 -1.95 -16.48
C THR A 216 -2.90 -0.82 -16.37
N SER A 217 -3.88 -0.99 -15.49
CA SER A 217 -4.92 -0.01 -15.21
C SER A 217 -4.45 1.03 -14.18
N GLU A 218 -5.02 2.22 -14.26
CA GLU A 218 -4.89 3.25 -13.21
C GLU A 218 -5.97 3.13 -12.12
N ILE A 219 -6.80 2.08 -12.20
CA ILE A 219 -7.86 1.81 -11.23
C ILE A 219 -7.39 0.70 -10.28
N SER A 220 -7.61 0.89 -8.99
CA SER A 220 -7.36 -0.09 -7.94
C SER A 220 -8.29 -1.31 -8.08
N MET A 221 -7.80 -2.50 -7.71
CA MET A 221 -8.68 -3.64 -7.50
C MET A 221 -9.53 -3.52 -6.24
N MET A 222 -9.15 -2.65 -5.29
CA MET A 222 -9.98 -2.35 -4.14
C MET A 222 -11.20 -1.54 -4.60
N PRO A 223 -12.43 -2.05 -4.41
CA PRO A 223 -13.63 -1.38 -4.88
C PRO A 223 -13.88 -0.09 -4.12
N GLU A 224 -14.51 0.87 -4.77
CA GLU A 224 -15.09 2.02 -4.10
C GLU A 224 -16.41 1.65 -3.42
N GLY A 225 -16.84 2.43 -2.42
CA GLY A 225 -18.16 2.27 -1.81
C GLY A 225 -18.26 1.12 -0.80
N LEU A 226 -17.16 0.56 -0.32
CA LEU A 226 -17.15 -0.58 0.62
C LEU A 226 -17.89 -0.28 1.94
N LEU A 227 -18.04 0.98 2.33
CA LEU A 227 -18.75 1.38 3.55
C LEU A 227 -20.24 1.66 3.31
N LEU A 228 -20.70 1.79 2.05
CA LEU A 228 -22.09 2.13 1.73
C LEU A 228 -23.14 1.09 2.19
N PRO A 229 -22.85 -0.23 2.19
CA PRO A 229 -23.81 -1.23 2.64
C PRO A 229 -24.07 -1.23 4.16
N TRP A 230 -23.18 -0.57 4.92
CA TRP A 230 -23.25 -0.56 6.38
C TRP A 230 -24.04 0.65 6.86
N SER A 231 -25.03 0.40 7.74
CA SER A 231 -25.80 1.48 8.37
C SER A 231 -24.91 2.32 9.30
N ASP A 232 -25.33 3.58 9.47
CA ASP A 232 -24.71 4.54 10.40
C ASP A 232 -24.88 4.09 11.86
#